data_687505d4ca96bc49a560846611697311
#
_entry.id   687505d4ca96bc49a560846611697311
#
_cell.length_a   1.000
_cell.length_b   1.000
_cell.length_c   1.000
_cell.angle_alpha   90.00
_cell.angle_beta   90.00
_cell.angle_gamma   90.00
#
_symmetry.space_group_name_H-M   'P 1'
#
loop_
_entity.id
_entity.type
_entity.pdbx_description
1 polymer ?
#
loop_
_entity_poly.entity_id
_entity_poly.type
_entity_poly.pdbx_seq_one_letter_code
_entity_poly.pdbx_strand_id
1 'polypeptide(L)'
;MSDTTVWTFFYGSNMDLDILKAVDYIPEQVEVARLQGFDIQIRPLANLIRSDRHCVYGILATGTHDELDRLYGRYVHGELGAIYLPHAVLCEKLDGTLMPALCYLSPEMEPARATNAYLDRIVGPAQTFGFPDWYIERLKEYRCT
;
A
#
# COMPACT_ATOMS: atom_id res chain seq x y z
N MET A 1 -26.07 13.23 2.53
CA MET A 1 -24.75 13.80 2.86
C MET A 1 -23.71 13.19 1.92
N SER A 2 -23.03 14.03 1.19
CA SER A 2 -21.97 13.51 0.32
C SER A 2 -20.78 13.09 1.15
N ASP A 3 -20.25 11.93 0.87
CA ASP A 3 -19.08 11.44 1.54
C ASP A 3 -17.84 12.14 0.97
N THR A 4 -17.04 12.73 1.83
CA THR A 4 -15.79 13.34 1.44
C THR A 4 -14.77 12.24 1.12
N THR A 5 -14.19 12.29 -0.06
CA THR A 5 -13.14 11.35 -0.44
C THR A 5 -11.77 11.96 -0.20
N VAL A 6 -10.81 11.10 0.12
CA VAL A 6 -9.41 11.45 0.25
C VAL A 6 -8.59 10.53 -0.65
N TRP A 7 -7.39 10.96 -0.99
CA TRP A 7 -6.44 10.10 -1.69
C TRP A 7 -5.64 9.31 -0.66
N THR A 8 -5.46 8.03 -0.92
CA THR A 8 -4.64 7.14 -0.09
C THR A 8 -3.62 6.44 -0.98
N PHE A 9 -2.40 6.35 -0.49
CA PHE A 9 -1.32 5.64 -1.19
C PHE A 9 -1.22 4.22 -0.64
N PHE A 10 -1.55 3.24 -1.47
CA PHE A 10 -1.43 1.82 -1.13
C PHE A 10 -0.17 1.25 -1.76
N TYR A 11 0.62 0.54 -0.97
CA TYR A 11 1.91 0.01 -1.41
C TYR A 11 2.07 -1.49 -1.14
N GLY A 12 1.13 -2.10 -0.45
CA GLY A 12 1.16 -3.52 -0.08
C GLY A 12 0.00 -4.29 -0.70
N SER A 13 -0.52 -5.26 0.04
CA SER A 13 -1.61 -6.12 -0.45
C SER A 13 -2.91 -5.36 -0.75
N ASN A 14 -3.05 -4.15 -0.20
CA ASN A 14 -4.23 -3.30 -0.47
C ASN A 14 -4.24 -2.74 -1.90
N MET A 15 -3.18 -2.94 -2.67
CA MET A 15 -3.18 -2.62 -4.09
C MET A 15 -4.07 -3.59 -4.89
N ASP A 16 -4.44 -4.71 -4.32
CA ASP A 16 -5.34 -5.67 -4.94
C ASP A 16 -6.77 -5.15 -4.81
N LEU A 17 -7.36 -4.75 -5.93
CA LEU A 17 -8.70 -4.17 -5.94
C LEU A 17 -9.78 -5.17 -5.48
N ASP A 18 -9.53 -6.48 -5.61
CA ASP A 18 -10.45 -7.49 -5.10
C ASP A 18 -10.49 -7.50 -3.57
N ILE A 19 -9.35 -7.23 -2.93
CA ILE A 19 -9.30 -7.09 -1.47
C ILE A 19 -10.12 -5.88 -1.02
N LEU A 20 -9.99 -4.76 -1.72
CA LEU A 20 -10.78 -3.56 -1.42
C LEU A 20 -12.26 -3.84 -1.59
N LYS A 21 -12.64 -4.49 -2.68
CA LYS A 21 -14.03 -4.83 -2.97
C LYS A 21 -14.63 -5.72 -1.89
N ALA A 22 -13.84 -6.64 -1.33
CA ALA A 22 -14.29 -7.55 -0.28
C ALA A 22 -14.72 -6.82 1.01
N VAL A 23 -14.26 -5.59 1.21
CA VAL A 23 -14.67 -4.75 2.36
C VAL A 23 -15.54 -3.57 1.91
N ASP A 24 -16.18 -3.70 0.77
CA ASP A 24 -17.06 -2.67 0.20
C ASP A 24 -16.34 -1.33 -0.04
N TYR A 25 -15.09 -1.41 -0.49
CA TYR A 25 -14.30 -0.25 -0.85
C TYR A 25 -14.09 -0.25 -2.35
N ILE A 26 -14.73 0.69 -3.05
CA ILE A 26 -14.64 0.80 -4.51
C ILE A 26 -14.13 2.20 -4.84
N PRO A 27 -12.82 2.35 -5.15
CA PRO A 27 -12.27 3.66 -5.49
C PRO A 27 -12.87 4.18 -6.80
N GLU A 28 -13.17 5.47 -6.84
CA GLU A 28 -13.62 6.12 -8.07
C GLU A 28 -12.46 6.36 -9.02
N GLN A 29 -11.26 6.60 -8.46
CA GLN A 29 -10.06 6.86 -9.24
C GLN A 29 -8.90 6.06 -8.66
N VAL A 30 -8.07 5.49 -9.55
CA VAL A 30 -6.86 4.75 -9.19
C VAL A 30 -5.75 5.15 -10.15
N GLU A 31 -4.60 5.52 -9.63
CA GLU A 31 -3.44 5.90 -10.44
C GLU A 31 -2.15 5.34 -9.83
N VAL A 32 -1.25 4.89 -10.68
CA VAL A 32 0.08 4.49 -10.23
C VAL A 32 0.87 5.73 -9.81
N ALA A 33 1.58 5.62 -8.69
CA ALA A 33 2.40 6.71 -8.18
C ALA A 33 3.61 6.14 -7.44
N ARG A 34 4.51 7.03 -7.06
CA ARG A 34 5.66 6.65 -6.25
C ARG A 34 5.84 7.64 -5.11
N LEU A 35 6.42 7.15 -4.02
CA LEU A 35 6.70 7.94 -2.83
C LEU A 35 8.20 7.95 -2.60
N GLN A 36 8.81 9.13 -2.74
CA GLN A 36 10.24 9.33 -2.49
C GLN A 36 10.52 9.40 -0.99
N GLY A 37 11.70 9.01 -0.59
CA GLY A 37 12.15 9.15 0.79
C GLY A 37 11.77 7.99 1.70
N PHE A 38 11.31 6.88 1.13
CA PHE A 38 10.95 5.67 1.85
C PHE A 38 11.42 4.44 1.11
N ASP A 39 11.64 3.35 1.85
CA ASP A 39 11.86 2.03 1.30
C ASP A 39 10.80 1.09 1.84
N ILE A 40 10.43 0.09 1.07
CA ILE A 40 9.46 -0.91 1.50
C ILE A 40 10.17 -1.99 2.31
N GLN A 41 9.51 -2.41 3.38
CA GLN A 41 9.94 -3.53 4.22
C GLN A 41 8.76 -4.47 4.39
N ILE A 42 8.98 -5.77 4.17
CA ILE A 42 7.90 -6.77 4.25
C ILE A 42 8.32 -7.82 5.30
N ARG A 43 8.02 -7.52 6.58
CA ARG A 43 8.46 -8.32 7.73
C ARG A 43 7.47 -8.26 8.91
N PRO A 44 6.43 -9.06 8.97
CA PRO A 44 5.92 -10.00 7.95
C PRO A 44 4.97 -9.35 6.96
N LEU A 45 4.47 -8.15 7.25
CA LEU A 45 3.56 -7.41 6.39
C LEU A 45 4.27 -6.19 5.81
N ALA A 46 3.70 -5.66 4.74
CA ALA A 46 4.27 -4.48 4.10
C ALA A 46 4.23 -3.27 5.04
N ASN A 47 5.34 -2.58 5.13
CA ASN A 47 5.51 -1.37 5.91
C ASN A 47 6.55 -0.49 5.21
N LEU A 48 6.67 0.76 5.61
CA LEU A 48 7.66 1.66 5.04
C LEU A 48 8.61 2.15 6.12
N ILE A 49 9.86 2.32 5.73
CA ILE A 49 10.89 2.94 6.58
C ILE A 49 11.48 4.13 5.83
N ARG A 50 11.91 5.14 6.57
CA ARG A 50 12.53 6.29 5.93
C ARG A 50 13.86 5.91 5.29
N SER A 51 14.10 6.43 4.08
CA SER A 51 15.33 6.18 3.34
C SER A 51 15.57 7.31 2.35
N ASP A 52 16.74 7.92 2.40
CA ASP A 52 17.11 8.99 1.49
C ASP A 52 17.41 8.50 0.07
N ARG A 53 17.53 7.20 -0.12
CA ARG A 53 18.02 6.60 -1.37
C ARG A 53 16.98 5.80 -2.13
N HIS A 54 15.76 5.69 -1.59
CA HIS A 54 14.78 4.78 -2.15
C HIS A 54 13.48 5.49 -2.47
N CYS A 55 12.68 4.85 -3.26
CA CYS A 55 11.29 5.23 -3.47
C CYS A 55 10.43 3.97 -3.48
N VAL A 56 9.15 4.16 -3.20
CA VAL A 56 8.18 3.07 -3.13
C VAL A 56 7.15 3.30 -4.24
N TYR A 57 6.87 2.27 -5.03
CA TYR A 57 5.78 2.30 -5.98
C TYR A 57 4.50 1.81 -5.33
N GLY A 58 3.40 2.39 -5.71
CA GLY A 58 2.10 2.02 -5.22
C GLY A 58 1.01 2.62 -6.08
N ILE A 59 -0.20 2.60 -5.55
CA ILE A 59 -1.33 3.22 -6.23
C ILE A 59 -1.94 4.29 -5.33
N LEU A 60 -2.34 5.40 -5.97
CA LEU A 60 -3.20 6.39 -5.34
C LEU A 60 -4.64 5.99 -5.64
N ALA A 61 -5.45 5.89 -4.61
CA ALA A 61 -6.85 5.53 -4.75
C ALA A 61 -7.70 6.48 -3.92
N THR A 62 -8.83 6.91 -4.49
CA THR A 62 -9.80 7.70 -3.73
C THR A 62 -10.61 6.80 -2.82
N GLY A 63 -11.01 7.31 -1.67
CA GLY A 63 -11.87 6.58 -0.74
C GLY A 63 -12.46 7.50 0.29
N THR A 64 -13.55 7.06 0.91
CA THR A 64 -14.14 7.75 2.05
C THR A 64 -13.48 7.28 3.34
N HIS A 65 -13.65 8.05 4.41
CA HIS A 65 -13.14 7.63 5.72
C HIS A 65 -13.79 6.33 6.18
N ASP A 66 -15.07 6.13 5.88
CA ASP A 66 -15.77 4.88 6.22
C ASP A 66 -15.17 3.68 5.50
N GLU A 67 -14.83 3.85 4.21
CA GLU A 67 -14.18 2.80 3.43
C GLU A 67 -12.81 2.46 4.01
N LEU A 68 -12.02 3.47 4.37
CA LEU A 68 -10.71 3.26 4.98
C LEU A 68 -10.81 2.58 6.35
N ASP A 69 -11.80 2.97 7.16
CA ASP A 69 -12.03 2.35 8.46
C ASP A 69 -12.38 0.86 8.31
N ARG A 70 -13.20 0.52 7.32
CA ARG A 70 -13.51 -0.89 7.04
C ARG A 70 -12.28 -1.66 6.57
N LEU A 71 -11.48 -1.08 5.69
CA LEU A 71 -10.28 -1.73 5.20
C LEU A 71 -9.31 -2.04 6.32
N TYR A 72 -8.95 -1.04 7.10
CA TYR A 72 -7.96 -1.20 8.16
C TYR A 72 -8.50 -1.92 9.38
N GLY A 73 -9.80 -1.85 9.63
CA GLY A 73 -10.43 -2.57 10.73
C GLY A 73 -10.71 -4.03 10.42
N ARG A 74 -11.32 -4.31 9.27
CA ARG A 74 -11.74 -5.68 8.93
C ARG A 74 -10.63 -6.52 8.30
N TYR A 75 -9.92 -5.96 7.32
CA TYR A 75 -8.90 -6.72 6.62
C TYR A 75 -7.55 -6.65 7.35
N VAL A 76 -7.04 -5.45 7.53
CA VAL A 76 -5.68 -5.28 8.07
C VAL A 76 -5.60 -5.70 9.53
N HIS A 77 -6.44 -5.15 10.39
CA HIS A 77 -6.46 -5.53 11.81
C HIS A 77 -7.12 -6.90 12.02
N GLY A 78 -8.30 -7.11 11.41
CA GLY A 78 -9.08 -8.32 11.62
C GLY A 78 -8.46 -9.58 11.05
N GLU A 79 -7.98 -9.54 9.79
CA GLU A 79 -7.40 -10.71 9.14
C GLU A 79 -5.88 -10.78 9.27
N LEU A 80 -5.19 -9.67 9.15
CA LEU A 80 -3.73 -9.65 9.18
C LEU A 80 -3.16 -9.41 10.58
N GLY A 81 -3.97 -8.92 11.51
CA GLY A 81 -3.57 -8.76 12.90
C GLY A 81 -2.66 -7.58 13.17
N ALA A 82 -2.61 -6.59 12.28
CA ALA A 82 -1.72 -5.45 12.41
C ALA A 82 -2.50 -4.15 12.58
N ILE A 83 -1.88 -3.18 13.24
CA ILE A 83 -2.44 -1.84 13.40
C ILE A 83 -1.61 -0.87 12.56
N TYR A 84 -2.28 -0.16 11.66
CA TYR A 84 -1.67 0.85 10.82
C TYR A 84 -2.29 2.21 11.12
N LEU A 85 -1.48 3.24 11.09
CA LEU A 85 -1.91 4.62 11.37
C LEU A 85 -1.64 5.51 10.15
N PRO A 86 -2.55 6.46 9.86
CA PRO A 86 -2.39 7.33 8.71
C PRO A 86 -1.33 8.41 8.94
N HIS A 87 -0.54 8.65 7.89
CA HIS A 87 0.44 9.73 7.84
C HIS A 87 0.21 10.53 6.57
N ALA A 88 0.40 11.83 6.63
CA ALA A 88 0.32 12.68 5.45
C ALA A 88 1.62 12.57 4.65
N VAL A 89 1.51 12.27 3.37
CA VAL A 89 2.65 12.15 2.47
C VAL A 89 2.38 12.91 1.18
N LEU A 90 3.43 13.15 0.41
CA LEU A 90 3.33 13.78 -0.90
C LEU A 90 3.84 12.77 -1.94
N CYS A 91 2.92 12.24 -2.72
CA CYS A 91 3.25 11.25 -3.75
C CYS A 91 3.49 11.93 -5.10
N GLU A 92 4.24 11.28 -5.96
CA GLU A 92 4.50 11.74 -7.31
C GLU A 92 3.82 10.79 -8.29
N LYS A 93 2.91 11.33 -9.11
CA LYS A 93 2.31 10.59 -10.20
C LYS A 93 3.33 10.38 -11.31
N LEU A 94 3.08 9.45 -12.22
CA LEU A 94 4.02 9.15 -13.31
C LEU A 94 4.25 10.33 -14.25
N ASP A 95 3.30 11.27 -14.32
CA ASP A 95 3.43 12.49 -15.13
C ASP A 95 4.22 13.60 -14.41
N GLY A 96 4.70 13.33 -13.18
CA GLY A 96 5.43 14.30 -12.37
C GLY A 96 4.58 15.17 -11.47
N THR A 97 3.25 15.08 -11.55
CA THR A 97 2.35 15.84 -10.69
C THR A 97 2.43 15.32 -9.26
N LEU A 98 2.51 16.24 -8.29
CA LEU A 98 2.52 15.88 -6.87
C LEU A 98 1.10 15.81 -6.32
N MET A 99 0.83 14.83 -5.48
CA MET A 99 -0.50 14.61 -4.90
C MET A 99 -0.38 14.32 -3.41
N PRO A 100 -0.96 15.17 -2.55
CA PRO A 100 -1.05 14.86 -1.11
C PRO A 100 -1.95 13.65 -0.90
N ALA A 101 -1.54 12.75 -0.01
CA ALA A 101 -2.30 11.53 0.25
C ALA A 101 -2.06 11.06 1.68
N LEU A 102 -2.94 10.18 2.15
CA LEU A 102 -2.72 9.44 3.38
C LEU A 102 -1.93 8.18 3.05
N CYS A 103 -0.98 7.85 3.91
CA CYS A 103 -0.21 6.61 3.80
C CYS A 103 -0.22 5.93 5.17
N TYR A 104 -0.68 4.70 5.22
CA TYR A 104 -0.82 3.99 6.49
C TYR A 104 0.44 3.20 6.78
N LEU A 105 1.04 3.47 7.94
CA LEU A 105 2.27 2.82 8.41
C LEU A 105 1.99 2.14 9.74
N SER A 106 2.65 1.00 9.97
CA SER A 106 2.55 0.32 11.26
C SER A 106 3.71 0.77 12.15
N PRO A 107 3.41 1.44 13.28
CA PRO A 107 4.47 1.95 14.16
C PRO A 107 5.18 0.84 14.93
N GLU A 108 4.49 -0.26 15.18
CA GLU A 108 5.01 -1.37 15.98
C GLU A 108 4.68 -2.69 15.31
N MET A 109 5.61 -3.19 14.51
CA MET A 109 5.46 -4.48 13.87
C MET A 109 6.61 -5.38 14.32
N GLU A 110 6.28 -6.50 14.95
CA GLU A 110 7.28 -7.49 15.36
C GLU A 110 7.91 -8.10 14.11
N PRO A 111 9.24 -7.98 13.94
CA PRO A 111 9.88 -8.54 12.75
C PRO A 111 9.69 -10.05 12.67
N ALA A 112 9.25 -10.51 11.51
CA ALA A 112 9.10 -11.94 11.22
C ALA A 112 9.23 -12.12 9.71
N ARG A 113 9.40 -13.36 9.28
CA ARG A 113 9.50 -13.67 7.87
C ARG A 113 8.12 -13.59 7.22
N ALA A 114 8.03 -12.92 6.07
CA ALA A 114 6.80 -12.87 5.29
C ALA A 114 6.51 -14.24 4.67
N THR A 115 5.23 -14.59 4.55
CA THR A 115 4.86 -15.80 3.81
C THR A 115 4.89 -15.51 2.32
N ASN A 116 5.17 -16.54 1.51
CA ASN A 116 5.14 -16.39 0.06
C ASN A 116 3.72 -16.06 -0.43
N ALA A 117 2.70 -16.61 0.23
CA ALA A 117 1.31 -16.34 -0.11
C ALA A 117 0.98 -14.85 0.06
N TYR A 118 1.41 -14.24 1.16
CA TYR A 118 1.21 -12.81 1.39
C TYR A 118 2.00 -11.98 0.36
N LEU A 119 3.25 -12.36 0.11
CA LEU A 119 4.09 -11.65 -0.86
C LEU A 119 3.46 -11.66 -2.25
N ASP A 120 2.85 -12.78 -2.65
CA ASP A 120 2.18 -12.88 -3.96
C ASP A 120 1.01 -11.89 -4.07
N ARG A 121 0.38 -11.53 -2.95
CA ARG A 121 -0.69 -10.51 -2.94
C ARG A 121 -0.17 -9.11 -3.22
N ILE A 122 1.13 -8.91 -3.14
CA ILE A 122 1.78 -7.63 -3.46
C ILE A 122 2.38 -7.69 -4.86
N VAL A 123 3.08 -8.75 -5.17
CA VAL A 123 3.75 -8.92 -6.48
C VAL A 123 2.73 -8.98 -7.62
N GLY A 124 1.61 -9.68 -7.42
CA GLY A 124 0.56 -9.77 -8.43
C GLY A 124 0.04 -8.41 -8.88
N PRO A 125 -0.47 -7.59 -7.96
CA PRO A 125 -0.89 -6.22 -8.31
C PRO A 125 0.24 -5.37 -8.88
N ALA A 126 1.46 -5.49 -8.36
CA ALA A 126 2.61 -4.74 -8.88
C ALA A 126 2.83 -5.03 -10.38
N GLN A 127 2.69 -6.29 -10.77
CA GLN A 127 2.79 -6.70 -12.17
C GLN A 127 1.61 -6.16 -12.99
N THR A 128 0.40 -6.27 -12.45
CA THR A 128 -0.82 -5.80 -13.11
C THR A 128 -0.76 -4.29 -13.37
N PHE A 129 -0.25 -3.52 -12.41
CA PHE A 129 -0.15 -2.07 -12.56
C PHE A 129 1.09 -1.62 -13.34
N GLY A 130 1.94 -2.57 -13.76
CA GLY A 130 3.08 -2.26 -14.61
C GLY A 130 4.24 -1.56 -13.90
N PHE A 131 4.47 -1.88 -12.64
CA PHE A 131 5.61 -1.31 -11.91
C PHE A 131 6.92 -1.71 -12.59
N PRO A 132 8.00 -0.91 -12.44
CA PRO A 132 9.28 -1.26 -13.06
C PRO A 132 9.79 -2.63 -12.61
N ASP A 133 10.45 -3.33 -13.54
CA ASP A 133 10.97 -4.67 -13.25
C ASP A 133 11.92 -4.69 -12.06
N TRP A 134 12.77 -3.66 -11.92
CA TRP A 134 13.71 -3.58 -10.80
C TRP A 134 12.97 -3.51 -9.46
N TYR A 135 11.81 -2.83 -9.42
CA TYR A 135 11.03 -2.72 -8.20
C TYR A 135 10.36 -4.05 -7.86
N ILE A 136 9.83 -4.74 -8.87
CA ILE A 136 9.23 -6.06 -8.68
C ILE A 136 10.28 -7.06 -8.18
N GLU A 137 11.51 -7.02 -8.72
CA GLU A 137 12.61 -7.84 -8.22
C GLU A 137 12.96 -7.49 -6.78
N ARG A 138 12.89 -6.19 -6.42
CA ARG A 138 13.10 -5.76 -5.04
C ARG A 138 12.06 -6.38 -4.09
N LEU A 139 10.79 -6.44 -4.51
CA LEU A 139 9.76 -7.09 -3.71
C LEU A 139 10.03 -8.57 -3.54
N LYS A 140 10.49 -9.24 -4.60
CA LYS A 140 10.75 -10.67 -4.58
C LYS A 140 11.93 -11.05 -3.69
N GLU A 141 12.77 -10.11 -3.29
CA GLU A 141 13.87 -10.38 -2.36
C GLU A 141 13.36 -10.90 -1.00
N TYR A 142 12.10 -10.63 -0.66
CA TYR A 142 11.50 -11.13 0.57
C TYR A 142 10.97 -12.55 0.46
N ARG A 143 11.03 -13.15 -0.73
CA ARG A 143 10.52 -14.50 -0.95
C ARG A 143 11.37 -15.54 -0.20
N CYS A 144 10.68 -16.48 0.42
CA CYS A 144 11.34 -17.62 1.06
C CYS A 144 11.76 -18.63 0.00
N THR A 145 12.99 -19.11 0.10
CA THR A 145 13.50 -20.17 -0.78
C THR A 145 13.26 -21.54 -0.16
#